data_0393a1d38b66c558c8e4c3aa6b506378
#
_entry.id   0393a1d38b66c558c8e4c3aa6b506378
#
_cell.length_a   1.000
_cell.length_b   1.000
_cell.length_c   1.000
_cell.angle_alpha   90.00
_cell.angle_beta   90.00
_cell.angle_gamma   90.00
#
_symmetry.space_group_name_H-M   'P 1'
#
loop_
_entity.id
_entity.type
_entity.pdbx_description
1 polymer ?
#
loop_
_entity_poly.entity_id
_entity_poly.type
_entity_poly.pdbx_seq_one_letter_code
_entity_poly.pdbx_strand_id
1 'polypeptide(L)'
;MATVAPLQIDLVGHTDFQSVEDLEWQTDATGGASLVEFAGRACYETWDKPNPHTATNAAYVRHIMDVGHTTLLEHASASMYLRGVSRSCSHEIMRHQRGSEETVPPGCGRCL
;
A
#
# COMPACT_ATOMS: atom_id res chain seq x y z
N MET A 1 -9.49 -27.35 -27.70
CA MET A 1 -10.73 -26.97 -27.02
C MET A 1 -10.36 -25.99 -25.88
N ALA A 2 -11.01 -24.87 -25.86
CA ALA A 2 -10.74 -23.87 -24.78
C ALA A 2 -11.36 -24.34 -23.46
N THR A 3 -10.57 -24.33 -22.41
CA THR A 3 -11.03 -24.68 -21.06
C THR A 3 -11.20 -23.39 -20.26
N VAL A 4 -12.32 -23.26 -19.57
CA VAL A 4 -12.55 -22.14 -18.67
C VAL A 4 -11.75 -22.36 -17.39
N ALA A 5 -10.83 -21.45 -17.10
CA ALA A 5 -10.05 -21.47 -15.88
C ALA A 5 -10.67 -20.49 -14.85
N PRO A 6 -10.84 -20.90 -13.58
CA PRO A 6 -11.33 -19.99 -12.55
C PRO A 6 -10.28 -18.93 -12.21
N LEU A 7 -10.75 -17.74 -11.86
CA LEU A 7 -9.88 -16.70 -11.32
C LEU A 7 -9.34 -17.14 -9.96
N GLN A 8 -8.02 -17.06 -9.81
CA GLN A 8 -7.34 -17.31 -8.55
C GLN A 8 -6.40 -16.14 -8.25
N ILE A 9 -6.43 -15.68 -7.02
CA ILE A 9 -5.60 -14.55 -6.54
C ILE A 9 -4.94 -14.97 -5.24
N ASP A 10 -3.61 -14.96 -5.23
CA ASP A 10 -2.83 -15.31 -4.05
C ASP A 10 -1.94 -14.13 -3.67
N LEU A 11 -1.93 -13.78 -2.39
CA LEU A 11 -0.98 -12.82 -1.86
C LEU A 11 0.37 -13.52 -1.67
N VAL A 12 1.38 -13.10 -2.42
CA VAL A 12 2.71 -13.72 -2.38
C VAL A 12 3.78 -12.88 -1.70
N GLY A 13 3.49 -11.62 -1.48
CA GLY A 13 4.41 -10.73 -0.79
C GLY A 13 3.71 -9.48 -0.29
N HIS A 14 4.17 -8.95 0.82
CA HIS A 14 3.67 -7.68 1.35
C HIS A 14 4.74 -7.00 2.18
N THR A 15 4.57 -5.69 2.36
CA THR A 15 5.42 -4.89 3.24
C THR A 15 5.26 -5.35 4.68
N ASP A 16 6.38 -5.52 5.37
CA ASP A 16 6.43 -5.74 6.80
C ASP A 16 6.98 -4.50 7.50
N PHE A 17 6.74 -4.40 8.80
CA PHE A 17 7.21 -3.30 9.62
C PHE A 17 8.17 -3.79 10.69
N GLN A 18 9.31 -3.11 10.80
CA GLN A 18 10.30 -3.35 11.84
C GLN A 18 10.37 -2.13 12.76
N SER A 19 10.13 -2.36 14.04
CA SER A 19 10.18 -1.30 15.04
C SER A 19 11.62 -0.79 15.25
N VAL A 20 11.72 0.49 15.58
CA VAL A 20 12.99 1.13 15.95
C VAL A 20 13.14 1.06 17.48
N GLU A 21 14.25 0.51 17.95
CA GLU A 21 14.46 0.24 19.37
C GLU A 21 14.53 1.53 20.22
N ASP A 22 15.11 2.59 19.66
CA ASP A 22 15.31 3.86 20.35
C ASP A 22 14.06 4.73 20.40
N LEU A 23 12.97 4.28 19.77
CA LEU A 23 11.74 5.06 19.67
C LEU A 23 10.60 4.38 20.46
N GLU A 24 10.15 5.04 21.52
CA GLU A 24 9.00 4.58 22.31
C GLU A 24 7.69 4.86 21.59
N TRP A 25 7.39 4.06 20.60
CA TRP A 25 6.14 4.15 19.85
C TRP A 25 5.59 2.76 19.58
N GLN A 26 4.29 2.62 19.74
CA GLN A 26 3.58 1.38 19.49
C GLN A 26 2.34 1.63 18.65
N THR A 27 1.99 0.62 17.86
CA THR A 27 0.79 0.63 17.04
C THR A 27 -0.02 -0.65 17.24
N ASP A 28 -1.31 -0.56 17.01
CA ASP A 28 -2.24 -1.69 17.06
C ASP A 28 -2.36 -2.43 15.72
N ALA A 29 -1.58 -2.03 14.73
CA ALA A 29 -1.55 -2.65 13.40
C ALA A 29 -0.24 -3.42 13.15
N THR A 30 -0.21 -4.13 12.05
CA THR A 30 0.96 -4.88 11.57
C THR A 30 1.23 -4.61 10.10
N GLY A 31 2.43 -4.92 9.64
CA GLY A 31 2.80 -4.85 8.23
C GLY A 31 2.74 -3.44 7.64
N GLY A 32 2.22 -3.35 6.43
CA GLY A 32 2.18 -2.08 5.70
C GLY A 32 1.37 -0.97 6.37
N ALA A 33 0.29 -1.33 7.07
CA ALA A 33 -0.51 -0.35 7.81
C ALA A 33 0.29 0.33 8.93
N SER A 34 1.11 -0.44 9.64
CA SER A 34 2.03 0.09 10.65
C SER A 34 3.06 1.04 10.04
N LEU A 35 3.59 0.68 8.88
CA LEU A 35 4.60 1.50 8.20
C LEU A 35 4.01 2.83 7.71
N VAL A 36 2.79 2.83 7.21
CA VAL A 36 2.08 4.06 6.81
C VAL A 36 1.89 5.01 8.00
N GLU A 37 1.44 4.49 9.13
CA GLU A 37 1.29 5.28 10.35
C GLU A 37 2.64 5.81 10.85
N PHE A 38 3.66 4.95 10.87
CA PHE A 38 5.02 5.32 11.27
C PHE A 38 5.54 6.48 10.41
N ALA A 39 5.41 6.37 9.09
CA ALA A 39 5.88 7.40 8.17
C ALA A 39 5.18 8.75 8.41
N GLY A 40 3.87 8.75 8.60
CA GLY A 40 3.11 9.96 8.88
C GLY A 40 3.47 10.59 10.22
N ARG A 41 3.60 9.78 11.25
CA ARG A 41 3.98 10.28 12.57
C ARG A 41 5.41 10.79 12.62
N ALA A 42 6.32 10.18 11.86
CA ALA A 42 7.69 10.65 11.72
C ALA A 42 7.77 12.05 11.10
N CYS A 43 6.96 12.31 10.07
CA CYS A 43 6.93 13.61 9.40
C CYS A 43 6.49 14.75 10.33
N TYR A 44 5.57 14.49 11.24
CA TYR A 44 4.99 15.49 12.14
C TYR A 44 5.44 15.33 13.60
N GLU A 45 6.30 14.36 13.87
CA GLU A 45 6.78 14.03 15.23
C GLU A 45 5.64 13.83 16.25
N THR A 46 4.57 13.20 15.83
CA THR A 46 3.36 12.96 16.63
C THR A 46 3.34 11.56 17.27
N TRP A 47 4.47 11.16 17.82
CA TRP A 47 4.65 9.83 18.43
C TRP A 47 3.76 9.59 19.66
N ASP A 48 3.47 10.62 20.40
CA ASP A 48 2.65 10.61 21.62
C ASP A 48 1.15 10.55 21.34
N LYS A 49 0.75 10.50 20.06
CA LYS A 49 -0.65 10.41 19.64
C LYS A 49 -1.54 11.48 20.29
N PRO A 50 -1.24 12.77 20.07
CA PRO A 50 -1.89 13.87 20.79
C PRO A 50 -3.39 13.98 20.52
N ASN A 51 -3.87 13.45 19.39
CA ASN A 51 -5.28 13.47 19.04
C ASN A 51 -5.92 12.09 19.30
N PRO A 52 -6.84 11.99 20.29
CA PRO A 52 -7.49 10.71 20.59
C PRO A 52 -8.34 10.18 19.45
N HIS A 53 -8.82 11.01 18.53
CA HIS A 53 -9.61 10.59 17.38
C HIS A 53 -8.77 9.86 16.32
N THR A 54 -7.46 10.03 16.32
CA THR A 54 -6.52 9.37 15.41
C THR A 54 -5.52 8.48 16.16
N ALA A 55 -5.84 8.06 17.37
CA ALA A 55 -4.94 7.27 18.20
C ALA A 55 -4.79 5.83 17.67
N THR A 56 -5.84 5.25 17.11
CA THR A 56 -5.78 3.92 16.50
C THR A 56 -5.22 4.00 15.08
N ASN A 57 -4.60 2.93 14.60
CA ASN A 57 -4.10 2.87 13.24
C ASN A 57 -5.20 3.07 12.19
N ALA A 58 -6.33 2.40 12.34
CA ALA A 58 -7.44 2.51 11.40
C ALA A 58 -7.99 3.94 11.30
N ALA A 59 -8.13 4.63 12.45
CA ALA A 59 -8.58 6.02 12.48
C ALA A 59 -7.54 6.97 11.87
N TYR A 60 -6.26 6.71 12.11
CA TYR A 60 -5.16 7.50 11.54
C TYR A 60 -5.11 7.36 10.01
N VAL A 61 -5.18 6.16 9.49
CA VAL A 61 -5.17 5.91 8.03
C VAL A 61 -6.39 6.55 7.37
N ARG A 62 -7.55 6.44 7.99
CA ARG A 62 -8.77 7.10 7.48
C ARG A 62 -8.57 8.62 7.42
N HIS A 63 -8.03 9.22 8.46
CA HIS A 63 -7.73 10.64 8.49
C HIS A 63 -6.78 11.05 7.36
N ILE A 64 -5.71 10.29 7.13
CA ILE A 64 -4.78 10.53 6.01
C ILE A 64 -5.52 10.57 4.68
N MET A 65 -6.42 9.63 4.47
CA MET A 65 -7.22 9.56 3.24
C MET A 65 -8.17 10.75 3.11
N ASP A 66 -8.82 11.13 4.20
CA ASP A 66 -9.79 12.25 4.21
C ASP A 66 -9.13 13.60 3.92
N VAL A 67 -7.92 13.82 4.42
CA VAL A 67 -7.16 15.06 4.18
C VAL A 67 -6.32 15.02 2.89
N GLY A 68 -6.29 13.90 2.19
CA GLY A 68 -5.61 13.77 0.91
C GLY A 68 -4.10 13.53 0.99
N HIS A 69 -3.55 13.17 2.15
CA HIS A 69 -2.13 12.84 2.31
C HIS A 69 -1.82 11.41 1.83
N THR A 70 -2.23 11.11 0.61
CA THR A 70 -2.16 9.76 0.06
C THR A 70 -0.75 9.28 -0.27
N THR A 71 0.24 10.16 -0.33
CA THR A 71 1.64 9.79 -0.55
C THR A 71 2.17 8.86 0.52
N LEU A 72 1.66 8.93 1.75
CA LEU A 72 2.05 8.04 2.84
C LEU A 72 1.67 6.58 2.56
N LEU A 73 0.60 6.36 1.80
CA LEU A 73 0.15 5.01 1.42
C LEU A 73 1.14 4.30 0.51
N GLU A 74 2.03 5.02 -0.14
CA GLU A 74 3.05 4.45 -1.03
C GLU A 74 4.12 3.65 -0.29
N HIS A 75 4.24 3.81 1.02
CA HIS A 75 5.14 3.01 1.84
C HIS A 75 4.70 1.55 1.95
N ALA A 76 3.42 1.28 1.80
CA ALA A 76 2.88 -0.07 1.84
C ALA A 76 2.72 -0.64 0.43
N SER A 77 3.09 -1.89 0.26
CA SER A 77 2.94 -2.60 -1.00
C SER A 77 2.52 -4.04 -0.78
N ALA A 78 1.87 -4.61 -1.78
CA ALA A 78 1.51 -6.01 -1.80
C ALA A 78 1.75 -6.57 -3.20
N SER A 79 2.25 -7.78 -3.27
CA SER A 79 2.43 -8.51 -4.52
C SER A 79 1.40 -9.63 -4.60
N MET A 80 0.61 -9.60 -5.65
CA MET A 80 -0.45 -10.58 -5.88
C MET A 80 -0.11 -11.45 -7.08
N TYR A 81 -0.34 -12.74 -6.94
CA TYR A 81 -0.24 -13.67 -8.05
C TYR A 81 -1.64 -13.98 -8.58
N LEU A 82 -1.90 -13.61 -9.82
CA LEU A 82 -3.20 -13.79 -10.46
C LEU A 82 -3.12 -14.90 -11.51
N ARG A 83 -4.06 -15.80 -11.46
CA ARG A 83 -4.23 -16.89 -12.44
C ARG A 83 -5.66 -16.88 -12.98
N GLY A 84 -5.84 -17.36 -14.20
CA GLY A 84 -7.17 -17.43 -14.82
C GLY A 84 -7.68 -16.09 -15.33
N VAL A 85 -6.78 -15.14 -15.62
CA VAL A 85 -7.12 -13.85 -16.23
C VAL A 85 -6.81 -13.85 -17.72
N SER A 86 -7.59 -13.11 -18.50
CA SER A 86 -7.31 -12.90 -19.92
C SER A 86 -6.13 -11.95 -20.13
N ARG A 87 -5.52 -12.04 -21.32
CA ARG A 87 -4.48 -11.10 -21.71
C ARG A 87 -5.00 -9.66 -21.76
N SER A 88 -6.22 -9.46 -22.22
CA SER A 88 -6.85 -8.13 -22.21
C SER A 88 -6.99 -7.58 -20.81
N CYS A 89 -7.43 -8.40 -19.85
CA CYS A 89 -7.55 -8.00 -18.45
C CYS A 89 -6.21 -7.59 -17.85
N SER A 90 -5.16 -8.38 -18.09
CA SER A 90 -3.83 -8.04 -17.57
C SER A 90 -3.27 -6.74 -18.16
N HIS A 91 -3.51 -6.50 -19.44
CA HIS A 91 -3.11 -5.25 -20.10
C HIS A 91 -3.85 -4.03 -19.51
N GLU A 92 -5.14 -4.15 -19.24
CA GLU A 92 -5.92 -3.08 -18.63
C GLU A 92 -5.45 -2.76 -17.21
N ILE A 93 -5.17 -3.78 -16.40
CA ILE A 93 -4.61 -3.60 -15.04
C ILE A 93 -3.30 -2.82 -15.11
N MET A 94 -2.42 -3.14 -16.04
CA MET A 94 -1.13 -2.44 -16.20
C MET A 94 -1.30 -0.99 -16.60
N ARG A 95 -2.31 -0.66 -17.40
CA ARG A 95 -2.57 0.71 -17.83
C ARG A 95 -3.13 1.59 -16.72
N HIS A 96 -3.79 0.99 -15.74
CA HIS A 96 -4.39 1.68 -14.60
C HIS A 96 -3.46 1.75 -13.38
N GLN A 97 -2.15 1.67 -13.59
CA GLN A 97 -1.18 1.83 -12.51
C GLN A 97 -1.30 3.22 -11.89
N ARG A 98 -1.51 3.24 -10.59
CA ARG A 98 -1.68 4.48 -9.86
C ARG A 98 -0.39 5.33 -9.88
N GLY A 99 -0.57 6.61 -10.12
CA GLY A 99 0.50 7.60 -10.02
C GLY A 99 1.62 7.48 -11.05
N SER A 100 1.47 6.60 -12.01
CA SER A 100 2.55 6.27 -12.93
C SER A 100 2.48 7.02 -14.27
N GLU A 101 1.35 7.57 -14.63
CA GLU A 101 1.17 8.17 -15.96
C GLU A 101 2.06 9.40 -16.15
N GLU A 102 2.30 10.16 -15.10
CA GLU A 102 3.12 11.35 -15.15
C GLU A 102 4.61 11.09 -14.92
N THR A 103 4.93 9.97 -14.29
CA THR A 103 6.31 9.68 -13.84
C THR A 103 7.02 8.61 -14.66
N VAL A 104 6.27 7.80 -15.38
CA VAL A 104 6.84 6.74 -16.22
C VAL A 104 6.95 7.24 -17.64
N PRO A 105 8.17 7.40 -18.18
CA PRO A 105 8.34 7.84 -19.57
C PRO A 105 7.68 6.85 -20.54
N PRO A 106 7.13 7.38 -21.64
CA PRO A 106 6.56 6.52 -22.68
C PRO A 106 7.59 5.49 -23.17
N GLY A 107 7.21 4.26 -23.22
CA GLY A 107 8.09 3.19 -23.68
C GLY A 107 8.98 2.57 -22.61
N CYS A 108 8.90 3.01 -21.37
CA CYS A 108 9.52 2.26 -20.30
C CYS A 108 8.84 0.89 -20.21
N GLY A 109 9.51 -0.13 -20.72
CA GLY A 109 9.06 -1.50 -20.63
C GLY A 109 8.91 -1.87 -19.16
N ARG A 110 7.69 -1.99 -18.73
CA ARG A 110 7.42 -2.52 -17.41
C ARG A 110 7.70 -3.98 -17.45
N CYS A 111 8.82 -4.33 -16.89
CA CYS A 111 9.10 -5.72 -16.62
C CYS A 111 8.13 -6.19 -15.53
N LEU A 112 7.31 -7.06 -15.92
CA LEU A 112 6.64 -7.95 -14.99
C LEU A 112 7.57 -9.09 -14.64
#